data_f90aef43f6e9944e0befa330eee7a0d0
#
_entry.id   f90aef43f6e9944e0befa330eee7a0d0
#
_cell.length_a   1.000
_cell.length_b   1.000
_cell.length_c   1.000
_cell.angle_alpha   90.00
_cell.angle_beta   90.00
_cell.angle_gamma   90.00
#
_symmetry.space_group_name_H-M   'P 1'
#
loop_
_entity.id
_entity.type
_entity.pdbx_description
1 polymer ?
#
loop_
_entity_poly.entity_id
_entity_poly.type
_entity_poly.pdbx_seq_one_letter_code
_entity_poly.pdbx_strand_id
1 'polypeptide(L)'
;MVKDQEFLKSKASYCLDLAKKMGATDASVTVGHSISETVNFRNKSLEASDRSDGLALSIETYLGKRRSSISSSNLLDENIKTLIEKCFETTKITPEDEFNSLPDKNLLAKQISSLNLYDETRFENDKKIKYLKDLEESASSDNQIINTESSFTENKSNFILANSDGFCDGYKTSSFTASCVTVAKDENSMERDYEFSSKRHLSDIKQATDLGNKAAKQTIRKLSPKKIGSEKISIIFDKRIS
;
A
#
# COMPACT_ATOMS: atom_id res chain seq x y z
N MET A 1 -12.77 -4.67 10.58
CA MET A 1 -11.43 -4.48 11.23
C MET A 1 -10.49 -5.57 10.73
N VAL A 2 -9.21 -5.26 10.58
CA VAL A 2 -8.20 -6.28 10.23
C VAL A 2 -8.08 -7.34 11.33
N LYS A 3 -7.68 -8.56 10.97
CA LYS A 3 -7.42 -9.65 11.94
C LYS A 3 -6.39 -9.19 12.98
N ASP A 4 -6.51 -9.69 14.19
CA ASP A 4 -5.60 -9.34 15.29
C ASP A 4 -4.23 -10.03 15.15
N GLN A 5 -3.30 -9.63 16.02
CA GLN A 5 -1.93 -10.16 16.04
C GLN A 5 -1.91 -11.63 16.46
N GLU A 6 -2.79 -12.06 17.36
CA GLU A 6 -2.82 -13.44 17.85
C GLU A 6 -3.20 -14.42 16.74
N PHE A 7 -4.23 -14.07 15.95
CA PHE A 7 -4.60 -14.87 14.78
C PHE A 7 -3.45 -15.01 13.79
N LEU A 8 -2.78 -13.90 13.45
CA LEU A 8 -1.67 -13.92 12.49
C LEU A 8 -0.47 -14.69 13.03
N LYS A 9 -0.12 -14.51 14.31
CA LYS A 9 0.97 -15.25 14.99
C LYS A 9 0.68 -16.75 15.03
N SER A 10 -0.56 -17.16 15.32
CA SER A 10 -0.93 -18.58 15.35
C SER A 10 -0.73 -19.24 13.99
N LYS A 11 -1.12 -18.56 12.89
CA LYS A 11 -0.92 -19.06 11.52
C LYS A 11 0.56 -19.12 11.14
N ALA A 12 1.33 -18.09 11.50
CA ALA A 12 2.77 -18.07 11.25
C ALA A 12 3.50 -19.22 12.00
N SER A 13 3.20 -19.42 13.29
CA SER A 13 3.77 -20.53 14.08
C SER A 13 3.40 -21.88 13.49
N TYR A 14 2.14 -22.08 13.10
CA TYR A 14 1.70 -23.31 12.44
C TYR A 14 2.50 -23.61 11.16
N CYS A 15 2.76 -22.59 10.34
CA CYS A 15 3.57 -22.74 9.14
C CYS A 15 5.02 -23.14 9.45
N LEU A 16 5.66 -22.48 10.44
CA LEU A 16 7.04 -22.80 10.85
C LEU A 16 7.15 -24.23 11.39
N ASP A 17 6.18 -24.67 12.20
CA ASP A 17 6.14 -26.03 12.75
C ASP A 17 5.99 -27.08 11.63
N LEU A 18 5.19 -26.81 10.62
CA LEU A 18 5.05 -27.70 9.47
C LEU A 18 6.35 -27.76 8.65
N ALA A 19 6.96 -26.63 8.34
CA ALA A 19 8.23 -26.60 7.60
C ALA A 19 9.33 -27.36 8.32
N LYS A 20 9.42 -27.20 9.66
CA LYS A 20 10.36 -27.95 10.50
C LYS A 20 10.08 -29.45 10.46
N LYS A 21 8.81 -29.89 10.58
CA LYS A 21 8.41 -31.31 10.52
C LYS A 21 8.74 -31.95 9.17
N MET A 22 8.75 -31.17 8.10
CA MET A 22 9.12 -31.64 6.76
C MET A 22 10.63 -31.71 6.53
N GLY A 23 11.44 -31.17 7.46
CA GLY A 23 12.91 -31.23 7.40
C GLY A 23 13.58 -29.98 6.83
N ALA A 24 12.88 -28.86 6.72
CA ALA A 24 13.51 -27.58 6.38
C ALA A 24 14.55 -27.21 7.46
N THR A 25 15.74 -26.77 7.02
CA THR A 25 16.78 -26.28 7.94
C THR A 25 16.37 -24.96 8.55
N ASP A 26 15.75 -24.09 7.73
CA ASP A 26 15.24 -22.78 8.12
C ASP A 26 13.94 -22.49 7.39
N ALA A 27 13.15 -21.57 7.95
CA ALA A 27 11.95 -21.05 7.32
C ALA A 27 11.67 -19.61 7.74
N SER A 28 11.05 -18.86 6.85
CA SER A 28 10.51 -17.51 7.11
C SER A 28 9.08 -17.42 6.62
N VAL A 29 8.21 -16.80 7.38
CA VAL A 29 6.76 -16.71 7.10
C VAL A 29 6.29 -15.28 7.29
N THR A 30 5.58 -14.76 6.32
CA THR A 30 4.81 -13.52 6.47
C THR A 30 3.33 -13.84 6.37
N VAL A 31 2.55 -13.44 7.36
CA VAL A 31 1.07 -13.53 7.35
C VAL A 31 0.51 -12.15 7.52
N GLY A 32 -0.41 -11.76 6.63
CA GLY A 32 -1.01 -10.44 6.66
C GLY A 32 -2.51 -10.45 6.37
N HIS A 33 -3.16 -9.39 6.79
CA HIS A 33 -4.53 -9.07 6.45
C HIS A 33 -4.62 -7.59 6.09
N SER A 34 -5.23 -7.29 4.95
CA SER A 34 -5.42 -5.91 4.49
C SER A 34 -6.87 -5.67 4.07
N ILE A 35 -7.35 -4.47 4.36
CA ILE A 35 -8.64 -3.97 3.92
C ILE A 35 -8.38 -2.63 3.22
N SER A 36 -8.89 -2.51 1.99
CA SER A 36 -8.85 -1.28 1.21
C SER A 36 -10.26 -0.87 0.82
N GLU A 37 -10.62 0.37 1.04
CA GLU A 37 -11.88 0.96 0.57
C GLU A 37 -11.56 2.20 -0.25
N THR A 38 -12.06 2.25 -1.49
CA THR A 38 -11.86 3.38 -2.41
C THR A 38 -13.21 3.90 -2.90
N VAL A 39 -13.37 5.21 -2.89
CA VAL A 39 -14.49 5.91 -3.52
C VAL A 39 -13.94 6.82 -4.59
N ASN A 40 -14.44 6.71 -5.81
CA ASN A 40 -14.04 7.49 -6.97
C ASN A 40 -15.18 8.41 -7.41
N PHE A 41 -14.83 9.64 -7.72
CA PHE A 41 -15.71 10.66 -8.27
C PHE A 41 -15.16 11.18 -9.59
N ARG A 42 -16.06 11.52 -10.49
CA ARG A 42 -15.73 12.20 -11.74
C ARG A 42 -16.82 13.24 -12.07
N ASN A 43 -16.40 14.46 -12.30
CA ASN A 43 -17.30 15.57 -12.63
C ASN A 43 -18.49 15.67 -11.65
N LYS A 44 -18.18 15.64 -10.34
CA LYS A 44 -19.13 15.75 -9.20
C LYS A 44 -20.10 14.58 -9.05
N SER A 45 -19.87 13.48 -9.76
CA SER A 45 -20.70 12.27 -9.69
C SER A 45 -19.90 11.09 -9.16
N LEU A 46 -20.55 10.23 -8.37
CA LEU A 46 -19.98 8.96 -7.93
C LEU A 46 -19.76 8.06 -9.14
N GLU A 47 -18.52 7.64 -9.37
CA GLU A 47 -18.15 6.73 -10.46
C GLU A 47 -18.03 5.29 -9.98
N ALA A 48 -17.36 5.08 -8.84
CA ALA A 48 -17.18 3.74 -8.27
C ALA A 48 -17.00 3.79 -6.75
N SER A 49 -17.36 2.71 -6.09
CA SER A 49 -17.06 2.45 -4.69
C SER A 49 -16.64 0.99 -4.54
N ASP A 50 -15.37 0.77 -4.22
CA ASP A 50 -14.76 -0.55 -4.19
C ASP A 50 -14.29 -0.88 -2.77
N ARG A 51 -14.40 -2.17 -2.41
CA ARG A 51 -13.84 -2.72 -1.19
C ARG A 51 -13.07 -4.00 -1.49
N SER A 52 -11.84 -4.06 -1.05
CA SER A 52 -11.01 -5.27 -1.03
C SER A 52 -10.74 -5.67 0.42
N ASP A 53 -10.86 -6.96 0.71
CA ASP A 53 -10.62 -7.54 2.04
C ASP A 53 -9.90 -8.88 1.84
N GLY A 54 -8.61 -8.94 2.16
CA GLY A 54 -7.78 -10.06 1.77
C GLY A 54 -6.76 -10.48 2.83
N LEU A 55 -6.65 -11.80 3.00
CA LEU A 55 -5.57 -12.45 3.73
C LEU A 55 -4.43 -12.75 2.76
N ALA A 56 -3.21 -12.73 3.25
CA ALA A 56 -2.01 -13.13 2.52
C ALA A 56 -1.08 -13.94 3.43
N LEU A 57 -0.52 -15.00 2.86
CA LEU A 57 0.52 -15.81 3.47
C LEU A 57 1.63 -15.97 2.45
N SER A 58 2.86 -15.75 2.86
CA SER A 58 4.06 -16.11 2.11
C SER A 58 4.98 -16.89 3.00
N ILE A 59 5.47 -18.03 2.52
CA ILE A 59 6.46 -18.86 3.23
C ILE A 59 7.68 -19.06 2.34
N GLU A 60 8.84 -18.98 2.95
CA GLU A 60 10.11 -19.40 2.40
C GLU A 60 10.63 -20.58 3.19
N THR A 61 11.09 -21.63 2.50
CA THR A 61 11.73 -22.79 3.10
C THR A 61 13.17 -22.90 2.61
N TYR A 62 14.05 -23.32 3.51
CA TYR A 62 15.48 -23.49 3.26
C TYR A 62 15.89 -24.93 3.51
N LEU A 63 16.82 -25.42 2.71
CA LEU A 63 17.53 -26.69 2.91
C LEU A 63 19.02 -26.44 2.62
N GLY A 64 19.78 -26.15 3.66
CA GLY A 64 21.13 -25.62 3.52
C GLY A 64 21.12 -24.27 2.79
N LYS A 65 21.71 -24.23 1.61
CA LYS A 65 21.78 -23.04 0.75
C LYS A 65 20.73 -23.03 -0.38
N ARG A 66 19.80 -23.94 -0.36
CA ARG A 66 18.66 -23.99 -1.29
C ARG A 66 17.49 -23.27 -0.68
N ARG A 67 16.78 -22.50 -1.49
CA ARG A 67 15.61 -21.74 -1.05
C ARG A 67 14.51 -21.76 -2.10
N SER A 68 13.27 -21.85 -1.67
CA SER A 68 12.11 -21.52 -2.47
C SER A 68 11.07 -20.75 -1.66
N SER A 69 10.15 -20.10 -2.33
CA SER A 69 9.06 -19.38 -1.70
C SER A 69 7.75 -19.65 -2.42
N ILE A 70 6.65 -19.60 -1.67
CA ILE A 70 5.31 -19.72 -2.21
C ILE A 70 4.35 -18.84 -1.41
N SER A 71 3.31 -18.32 -2.08
CA SER A 71 2.32 -17.44 -1.45
C SER A 71 0.90 -17.93 -1.72
N SER A 72 -0.02 -17.61 -0.82
CA SER A 72 -1.45 -17.91 -0.95
C SER A 72 -2.29 -16.87 -0.22
N SER A 73 -3.51 -16.67 -0.68
CA SER A 73 -4.57 -15.94 0.03
C SER A 73 -5.49 -16.85 0.86
N ASN A 74 -5.35 -18.17 0.71
CA ASN A 74 -6.16 -19.14 1.43
C ASN A 74 -5.40 -19.69 2.65
N LEU A 75 -5.85 -19.32 3.85
CA LEU A 75 -5.24 -19.67 5.13
C LEU A 75 -5.95 -20.81 5.85
N LEU A 76 -6.72 -21.64 5.15
CA LEU A 76 -7.24 -22.89 5.73
C LEU A 76 -6.07 -23.86 5.98
N ASP A 77 -6.09 -24.54 7.10
CA ASP A 77 -4.95 -25.36 7.58
C ASP A 77 -4.58 -26.48 6.59
N GLU A 78 -5.55 -27.11 5.95
CA GLU A 78 -5.33 -28.12 4.91
C GLU A 78 -4.60 -27.55 3.68
N ASN A 79 -4.97 -26.32 3.27
CA ASN A 79 -4.32 -25.64 2.15
C ASN A 79 -2.89 -25.18 2.53
N ILE A 80 -2.71 -24.66 3.75
CA ILE A 80 -1.38 -24.29 4.27
C ILE A 80 -0.46 -25.51 4.24
N LYS A 81 -0.92 -26.68 4.72
CA LYS A 81 -0.14 -27.90 4.71
C LYS A 81 0.32 -28.27 3.28
N THR A 82 -0.62 -28.34 2.34
CA THR A 82 -0.31 -28.64 0.94
C THR A 82 0.64 -27.61 0.30
N LEU A 83 0.47 -26.32 0.65
CA LEU A 83 1.32 -25.25 0.18
C LEU A 83 2.76 -25.42 0.65
N ILE A 84 2.96 -25.73 1.94
CA ILE A 84 4.29 -25.88 2.52
C ILE A 84 4.97 -27.16 1.99
N GLU A 85 4.22 -28.26 1.81
CA GLU A 85 4.71 -29.46 1.15
C GLU A 85 5.28 -29.15 -0.24
N LYS A 86 4.51 -28.45 -1.08
CA LYS A 86 4.95 -28.04 -2.42
C LYS A 86 6.17 -27.10 -2.37
N CYS A 87 6.17 -26.14 -1.44
CA CYS A 87 7.30 -25.24 -1.27
C CYS A 87 8.57 -26.02 -0.94
N PHE A 88 8.52 -26.93 0.02
CA PHE A 88 9.67 -27.69 0.47
C PHE A 88 10.17 -28.67 -0.61
N GLU A 89 9.27 -29.36 -1.34
CA GLU A 89 9.66 -30.19 -2.48
C GLU A 89 10.39 -29.37 -3.55
N THR A 90 9.94 -28.16 -3.82
CA THR A 90 10.63 -27.23 -4.73
C THR A 90 12.01 -26.85 -4.17
N THR A 91 12.13 -26.59 -2.88
CA THR A 91 13.41 -26.26 -2.24
C THR A 91 14.46 -27.37 -2.46
N LYS A 92 14.06 -28.64 -2.38
CA LYS A 92 14.97 -29.79 -2.56
C LYS A 92 15.66 -29.82 -3.93
N ILE A 93 14.98 -29.31 -4.96
CA ILE A 93 15.47 -29.35 -6.35
C ILE A 93 16.03 -28.01 -6.84
N THR A 94 15.87 -26.93 -6.06
CA THR A 94 16.40 -25.62 -6.40
C THR A 94 17.95 -25.64 -6.30
N PRO A 95 18.68 -24.99 -7.21
CA PRO A 95 20.14 -24.84 -7.10
C PRO A 95 20.54 -24.13 -5.81
N GLU A 96 21.73 -24.43 -5.31
CA GLU A 96 22.31 -23.75 -4.16
C GLU A 96 22.80 -22.34 -4.55
N ASP A 97 22.61 -21.39 -3.63
CA ASP A 97 23.16 -20.05 -3.68
C ASP A 97 23.78 -19.74 -2.32
N GLU A 98 25.09 -19.47 -2.29
CA GLU A 98 25.83 -19.23 -1.04
C GLU A 98 25.27 -18.12 -0.16
N PHE A 99 24.55 -17.15 -0.77
CA PHE A 99 23.92 -16.02 -0.07
C PHE A 99 22.54 -16.36 0.53
N ASN A 100 21.97 -17.50 0.19
CA ASN A 100 20.70 -17.89 0.79
C ASN A 100 20.84 -18.23 2.28
N SER A 101 20.25 -17.41 3.12
CA SER A 101 20.14 -17.61 4.57
C SER A 101 19.07 -16.72 5.18
N LEU A 102 18.65 -17.05 6.40
CA LEU A 102 17.95 -16.06 7.24
C LEU A 102 18.91 -14.92 7.63
N PRO A 103 18.38 -13.73 7.98
CA PRO A 103 19.19 -12.66 8.54
C PRO A 103 19.91 -13.13 9.84
N ASP A 104 21.10 -12.56 10.11
CA ASP A 104 21.80 -12.81 11.37
C ASP A 104 20.89 -12.48 12.56
N LYS A 105 20.79 -13.41 13.53
CA LYS A 105 19.98 -13.24 14.75
C LYS A 105 20.30 -11.95 15.52
N ASN A 106 21.55 -11.51 15.47
CA ASN A 106 21.98 -10.27 16.15
C ASN A 106 21.44 -9.00 15.50
N LEU A 107 21.01 -9.08 14.23
CA LEU A 107 20.41 -7.98 13.49
C LEU A 107 18.88 -7.92 13.61
N LEU A 108 18.26 -8.94 14.18
CA LEU A 108 16.82 -8.97 14.38
C LEU A 108 16.38 -7.97 15.46
N ALA A 109 15.27 -7.31 15.25
CA ALA A 109 14.70 -6.42 16.25
C ALA A 109 14.34 -7.18 17.51
N LYS A 110 14.84 -6.74 18.66
CA LYS A 110 14.52 -7.34 19.97
C LYS A 110 13.18 -6.87 20.53
N GLN A 111 12.78 -5.68 20.14
CA GLN A 111 11.52 -5.06 20.55
C GLN A 111 11.05 -4.12 19.43
N ILE A 112 9.79 -4.25 19.03
CA ILE A 112 9.14 -3.31 18.12
C ILE A 112 8.47 -2.23 18.97
N SER A 113 9.00 -1.02 18.89
CA SER A 113 8.38 0.15 19.52
C SER A 113 7.07 0.52 18.82
N SER A 114 6.14 1.11 19.55
CA SER A 114 4.95 1.70 18.92
C SER A 114 5.38 2.87 18.01
N LEU A 115 5.12 2.73 16.71
CA LEU A 115 5.52 3.71 15.70
C LEU A 115 4.38 4.68 15.36
N ASN A 116 3.23 4.61 16.07
CA ASN A 116 2.03 5.42 15.80
C ASN A 116 1.59 5.39 14.31
N LEU A 117 1.61 4.20 13.71
CA LEU A 117 1.33 4.01 12.28
C LEU A 117 -0.12 3.63 11.99
N TYR A 118 -0.95 3.46 13.02
CA TYR A 118 -2.30 2.95 12.89
C TYR A 118 -3.33 3.85 13.53
N ASP A 119 -4.34 4.20 12.73
CA ASP A 119 -5.54 4.90 13.15
C ASP A 119 -6.73 3.96 13.05
N GLU A 120 -7.43 3.73 14.15
CA GLU A 120 -8.64 2.88 14.20
C GLU A 120 -9.86 3.54 13.55
N THR A 121 -9.83 4.85 13.38
CA THR A 121 -10.94 5.62 12.83
C THR A 121 -11.38 5.04 11.50
N ARG A 122 -12.68 4.78 11.37
CA ARG A 122 -13.32 4.43 10.11
C ARG A 122 -13.91 5.71 9.50
N PHE A 123 -13.56 5.97 8.26
CA PHE A 123 -14.17 7.06 7.51
C PHE A 123 -15.37 6.53 6.72
N GLU A 124 -16.58 6.84 7.20
CA GLU A 124 -17.81 6.32 6.62
C GLU A 124 -18.00 6.79 5.17
N ASN A 125 -18.62 5.97 4.32
CA ASN A 125 -18.75 6.25 2.89
C ASN A 125 -19.44 7.59 2.59
N ASP A 126 -20.49 7.93 3.34
CA ASP A 126 -21.18 9.22 3.17
C ASP A 126 -20.26 10.41 3.41
N LYS A 127 -19.33 10.28 4.36
CA LYS A 127 -18.33 11.30 4.64
C LYS A 127 -17.25 11.36 3.56
N LYS A 128 -16.83 10.21 3.01
CA LYS A 128 -15.93 10.15 1.84
C LYS A 128 -16.59 10.83 0.63
N ILE A 129 -17.84 10.51 0.36
CA ILE A 129 -18.64 11.11 -0.72
C ILE A 129 -18.75 12.64 -0.54
N LYS A 130 -19.09 13.10 0.66
CA LYS A 130 -19.16 14.53 0.95
C LYS A 130 -17.81 15.21 0.75
N TYR A 131 -16.74 14.62 1.27
CA TYR A 131 -15.38 15.13 1.10
C TYR A 131 -15.01 15.27 -0.39
N LEU A 132 -15.30 14.26 -1.22
CA LEU A 132 -15.01 14.29 -2.65
C LEU A 132 -15.86 15.30 -3.42
N LYS A 133 -17.11 15.49 -3.02
CA LYS A 133 -17.97 16.56 -3.57
C LYS A 133 -17.37 17.94 -3.30
N ASP A 134 -17.07 18.23 -2.03
CA ASP A 134 -16.48 19.52 -1.61
C ASP A 134 -15.12 19.74 -2.32
N LEU A 135 -14.35 18.68 -2.55
CA LEU A 135 -13.07 18.70 -3.27
C LEU A 135 -13.26 19.06 -4.75
N GLU A 136 -14.16 18.38 -5.46
CA GLU A 136 -14.38 18.65 -6.88
C GLU A 136 -15.11 19.98 -7.12
N GLU A 137 -15.98 20.39 -6.20
CA GLU A 137 -16.60 21.73 -6.26
C GLU A 137 -15.54 22.82 -6.20
N SER A 138 -14.59 22.71 -5.27
CA SER A 138 -13.49 23.66 -5.16
C SER A 138 -12.53 23.60 -6.36
N ALA A 139 -12.22 22.39 -6.85
CA ALA A 139 -11.35 22.18 -8.01
C ALA A 139 -11.95 22.73 -9.30
N SER A 140 -13.28 22.71 -9.45
CA SER A 140 -14.00 23.18 -10.65
C SER A 140 -14.55 24.60 -10.51
N SER A 141 -14.07 25.37 -9.53
CA SER A 141 -14.52 26.77 -9.34
C SER A 141 -14.04 27.73 -10.42
N ASP A 142 -12.95 27.41 -11.12
CA ASP A 142 -12.43 28.17 -12.24
C ASP A 142 -12.98 27.61 -13.56
N ASN A 143 -13.44 28.49 -14.46
CA ASN A 143 -14.05 28.13 -15.75
C ASN A 143 -13.05 27.50 -16.74
N GLN A 144 -11.76 27.62 -16.52
CA GLN A 144 -10.74 26.94 -17.31
C GLN A 144 -10.64 25.45 -16.99
N ILE A 145 -11.17 25.00 -15.85
CA ILE A 145 -11.21 23.57 -15.49
C ILE A 145 -12.41 22.92 -16.18
N ILE A 146 -12.13 21.99 -17.07
CA ILE A 146 -13.14 21.30 -17.89
C ILE A 146 -13.44 19.88 -17.43
N ASN A 147 -12.57 19.29 -16.58
CA ASN A 147 -12.79 17.96 -16.03
C ASN A 147 -12.10 17.83 -14.68
N THR A 148 -12.77 17.10 -13.77
CA THR A 148 -12.24 16.71 -12.45
C THR A 148 -12.42 15.22 -12.24
N GLU A 149 -11.42 14.60 -11.64
CA GLU A 149 -11.45 13.22 -11.17
C GLU A 149 -10.82 13.17 -9.78
N SER A 150 -11.53 12.60 -8.84
CA SER A 150 -11.04 12.52 -7.45
C SER A 150 -11.26 11.15 -6.84
N SER A 151 -10.42 10.79 -5.89
CA SER A 151 -10.55 9.55 -5.15
C SER A 151 -10.21 9.73 -3.70
N PHE A 152 -10.86 8.92 -2.87
CA PHE A 152 -10.50 8.74 -1.46
C PHE A 152 -10.29 7.26 -1.19
N THR A 153 -9.07 6.89 -0.79
CA THR A 153 -8.70 5.52 -0.43
C THR A 153 -8.33 5.44 1.04
N GLU A 154 -8.95 4.50 1.75
CA GLU A 154 -8.62 4.10 3.10
C GLU A 154 -8.03 2.70 3.07
N ASN A 155 -6.79 2.53 3.55
CA ASN A 155 -6.16 1.23 3.70
C ASN A 155 -5.86 0.96 5.16
N LYS A 156 -6.14 -0.26 5.59
CA LYS A 156 -5.72 -0.79 6.90
C LYS A 156 -5.08 -2.14 6.71
N SER A 157 -3.95 -2.35 7.33
CA SER A 157 -3.25 -3.63 7.28
C SER A 157 -2.67 -4.01 8.63
N ASN A 158 -2.53 -5.31 8.82
CA ASN A 158 -1.81 -5.92 9.93
C ASN A 158 -1.00 -7.07 9.38
N PHE A 159 0.23 -7.24 9.81
CA PHE A 159 1.07 -8.34 9.41
C PHE A 159 1.96 -8.84 10.53
N ILE A 160 2.40 -10.08 10.40
CA ILE A 160 3.44 -10.74 11.19
C ILE A 160 4.50 -11.26 10.24
N LEU A 161 5.76 -11.04 10.59
CA LEU A 161 6.92 -11.76 10.10
C LEU A 161 7.38 -12.70 11.20
N ALA A 162 7.58 -13.97 10.87
CA ALA A 162 8.13 -14.96 11.78
C ALA A 162 9.20 -15.78 11.06
N ASN A 163 10.19 -16.29 11.82
CA ASN A 163 11.21 -17.18 11.28
C ASN A 163 11.59 -18.29 12.25
N SER A 164 12.29 -19.31 11.76
CA SER A 164 12.75 -20.46 12.55
C SER A 164 13.78 -20.09 13.63
N ASP A 165 14.39 -18.91 13.55
CA ASP A 165 15.33 -18.37 14.53
C ASP A 165 14.68 -17.73 15.76
N GLY A 166 13.34 -17.78 15.84
CA GLY A 166 12.57 -17.33 16.98
C GLY A 166 12.06 -15.90 16.89
N PHE A 167 12.28 -15.19 15.78
CA PHE A 167 11.62 -13.91 15.53
C PHE A 167 10.15 -14.15 15.18
N CYS A 168 9.24 -13.43 15.84
CA CYS A 168 7.82 -13.45 15.52
C CYS A 168 7.18 -12.14 15.96
N ASP A 169 7.16 -11.16 15.09
CA ASP A 169 6.54 -9.86 15.38
C ASP A 169 6.09 -9.13 14.12
N GLY A 170 5.33 -8.04 14.30
CA GLY A 170 4.80 -7.22 13.25
C GLY A 170 3.97 -6.06 13.80
N TYR A 171 3.33 -5.30 12.94
CA TYR A 171 2.57 -4.13 13.36
C TYR A 171 1.39 -3.83 12.43
N LYS A 172 0.45 -3.05 12.94
CA LYS A 172 -0.66 -2.50 12.16
C LYS A 172 -0.25 -1.20 11.49
N THR A 173 -0.80 -0.97 10.30
CA THR A 173 -0.68 0.32 9.60
C THR A 173 -2.02 0.76 9.04
N SER A 174 -2.21 2.06 8.94
CA SER A 174 -3.29 2.67 8.17
C SER A 174 -2.72 3.68 7.18
N SER A 175 -3.48 3.95 6.13
CA SER A 175 -3.25 5.10 5.27
C SER A 175 -4.58 5.63 4.74
N PHE A 176 -4.71 6.94 4.76
CA PHE A 176 -5.80 7.69 4.17
C PHE A 176 -5.20 8.53 3.05
N THR A 177 -5.73 8.39 1.85
CA THR A 177 -5.22 9.11 0.68
C THR A 177 -6.39 9.74 -0.06
N ALA A 178 -6.37 11.05 -0.18
CA ALA A 178 -7.26 11.81 -1.04
C ALA A 178 -6.47 12.38 -2.21
N SER A 179 -6.97 12.27 -3.42
CA SER A 179 -6.35 12.83 -4.62
C SER A 179 -7.38 13.52 -5.51
N CYS A 180 -6.92 14.52 -6.24
CA CYS A 180 -7.69 15.21 -7.26
C CYS A 180 -6.84 15.44 -8.49
N VAL A 181 -7.32 14.99 -9.63
CA VAL A 181 -6.78 15.28 -10.95
C VAL A 181 -7.69 16.29 -11.62
N THR A 182 -7.12 17.30 -12.24
CA THR A 182 -7.87 18.31 -12.98
C THR A 182 -7.33 18.44 -14.39
N VAL A 183 -8.22 18.74 -15.33
CA VAL A 183 -7.88 19.11 -16.71
C VAL A 183 -8.32 20.54 -16.95
N ALA A 184 -7.39 21.39 -17.35
CA ALA A 184 -7.66 22.76 -17.73
C ALA A 184 -7.50 22.94 -19.25
N LYS A 185 -8.25 23.88 -19.82
CA LYS A 185 -8.19 24.21 -21.25
C LYS A 185 -8.28 25.73 -21.45
N ASP A 186 -7.45 26.23 -22.34
CA ASP A 186 -7.58 27.56 -22.95
C ASP A 186 -7.73 27.45 -24.47
N GLU A 187 -7.62 28.55 -25.19
CA GLU A 187 -7.73 28.58 -26.65
C GLU A 187 -6.62 27.78 -27.36
N ASN A 188 -5.45 27.66 -26.75
CA ASN A 188 -4.23 27.16 -27.39
C ASN A 188 -3.75 25.82 -26.83
N SER A 189 -4.19 25.43 -25.64
CA SER A 189 -3.66 24.26 -24.94
C SER A 189 -4.69 23.59 -24.04
N MET A 190 -4.42 22.32 -23.74
CA MET A 190 -5.12 21.53 -22.73
C MET A 190 -4.07 20.84 -21.88
N GLU A 191 -4.16 21.04 -20.57
CA GLU A 191 -3.16 20.58 -19.61
C GLU A 191 -3.81 19.82 -18.48
N ARG A 192 -3.03 18.91 -17.87
CA ARG A 192 -3.47 18.10 -16.73
C ARG A 192 -2.44 18.18 -15.61
N ASP A 193 -2.93 18.27 -14.38
CA ASP A 193 -2.12 18.09 -13.16
C ASP A 193 -2.97 17.51 -12.04
N TYR A 194 -2.34 17.27 -10.90
CA TYR A 194 -2.99 16.69 -9.73
C TYR A 194 -2.44 17.28 -8.43
N GLU A 195 -3.20 17.08 -7.37
CA GLU A 195 -2.73 17.23 -6.00
C GLU A 195 -3.24 16.05 -5.16
N PHE A 196 -2.51 15.69 -4.10
CA PHE A 196 -2.92 14.65 -3.18
C PHE A 196 -2.52 14.94 -1.73
N SER A 197 -3.17 14.23 -0.82
CA SER A 197 -2.81 14.15 0.58
C SER A 197 -2.83 12.68 1.01
N SER A 198 -1.70 12.16 1.48
CA SER A 198 -1.60 10.80 2.00
C SER A 198 -1.05 10.85 3.42
N LYS A 199 -1.78 10.28 4.39
CA LYS A 199 -1.50 10.36 5.81
C LYS A 199 -1.77 9.05 6.52
N ARG A 200 -1.11 8.83 7.66
CA ARG A 200 -1.37 7.67 8.53
C ARG A 200 -2.64 7.84 9.35
N HIS A 201 -2.96 9.05 9.74
CA HIS A 201 -4.13 9.39 10.54
C HIS A 201 -5.12 10.21 9.73
N LEU A 202 -6.41 9.92 9.89
CA LEU A 202 -7.48 10.62 9.18
C LEU A 202 -7.52 12.11 9.51
N SER A 203 -7.23 12.47 10.76
CA SER A 203 -7.18 13.86 11.23
C SER A 203 -6.15 14.74 10.50
N ASP A 204 -5.13 14.11 9.89
CA ASP A 204 -4.03 14.82 9.24
C ASP A 204 -4.28 15.03 7.74
N ILE A 205 -5.35 14.47 7.19
CA ILE A 205 -5.74 14.69 5.79
C ILE A 205 -6.08 16.16 5.59
N LYS A 206 -5.58 16.74 4.50
CA LYS A 206 -5.88 18.12 4.13
C LYS A 206 -7.39 18.33 3.94
N GLN A 207 -7.84 19.54 4.17
CA GLN A 207 -9.21 19.92 3.83
C GLN A 207 -9.48 19.73 2.34
N ALA A 208 -10.67 19.28 2.01
CA ALA A 208 -11.07 19.00 0.62
C ALA A 208 -10.92 20.24 -0.28
N THR A 209 -11.37 21.39 0.21
CA THR A 209 -11.30 22.68 -0.50
C THR A 209 -9.87 23.11 -0.80
N ASP A 210 -8.95 22.94 0.15
CA ASP A 210 -7.54 23.28 -0.05
C ASP A 210 -6.89 22.40 -1.13
N LEU A 211 -7.23 21.10 -1.09
CA LEU A 211 -6.71 20.13 -2.04
C LEU A 211 -7.20 20.42 -3.46
N GLY A 212 -8.51 20.67 -3.62
CA GLY A 212 -9.13 20.97 -4.91
C GLY A 212 -8.62 22.28 -5.51
N ASN A 213 -8.62 23.36 -4.72
CA ASN A 213 -8.09 24.65 -5.18
C ASN A 213 -6.62 24.54 -5.60
N LYS A 214 -5.82 23.75 -4.90
CA LYS A 214 -4.43 23.58 -5.25
C LYS A 214 -4.25 22.76 -6.53
N ALA A 215 -5.04 21.70 -6.74
CA ALA A 215 -5.04 20.93 -7.98
C ALA A 215 -5.37 21.83 -9.19
N ALA A 216 -6.46 22.59 -9.10
CA ALA A 216 -6.86 23.52 -10.15
C ALA A 216 -5.77 24.56 -10.47
N LYS A 217 -5.24 25.21 -9.43
CA LYS A 217 -4.18 26.23 -9.59
C LYS A 217 -2.92 25.65 -10.26
N GLN A 218 -2.54 24.43 -9.93
CA GLN A 218 -1.37 23.78 -10.54
C GLN A 218 -1.60 23.46 -12.02
N THR A 219 -2.81 23.01 -12.38
CA THR A 219 -3.17 22.69 -13.76
C THR A 219 -3.24 23.94 -14.62
N ILE A 220 -3.91 24.99 -14.15
CA ILE A 220 -4.04 26.28 -14.87
C ILE A 220 -2.66 26.89 -15.13
N ARG A 221 -1.74 26.81 -14.19
CA ARG A 221 -0.37 27.32 -14.38
C ARG A 221 0.40 26.65 -15.52
N LYS A 222 -0.02 25.50 -16.00
CA LYS A 222 0.60 24.78 -17.13
C LYS A 222 0.05 25.21 -18.47
N LEU A 223 -1.07 25.92 -18.52
CA LEU A 223 -1.65 26.39 -19.77
C LEU A 223 -0.71 27.34 -20.52
N SER A 224 -0.86 27.37 -21.86
CA SER A 224 -0.04 28.13 -22.75
C SER A 224 1.48 27.94 -22.58
N PRO A 225 1.99 26.67 -22.63
CA PRO A 225 3.40 26.38 -22.43
C PRO A 225 4.25 27.01 -23.54
N LYS A 226 5.42 27.54 -23.17
CA LYS A 226 6.35 28.12 -24.12
C LYS A 226 7.53 27.18 -24.37
N LYS A 227 7.94 27.05 -25.63
CA LYS A 227 9.18 26.37 -25.96
C LYS A 227 10.37 27.25 -25.57
N ILE A 228 11.37 26.62 -24.95
CA ILE A 228 12.67 27.25 -24.68
C ILE A 228 13.74 26.61 -25.58
N GLY A 229 14.80 27.36 -25.90
CA GLY A 229 15.94 26.84 -26.66
C GLY A 229 16.75 25.78 -25.89
N SER A 230 17.68 25.15 -26.58
CA SER A 230 18.66 24.28 -25.93
C SER A 230 19.71 25.11 -25.23
N GLU A 231 19.79 25.02 -23.92
CA GLU A 231 20.69 25.83 -23.10
C GLU A 231 21.33 24.96 -22.01
N LYS A 232 22.53 25.41 -21.52
CA LYS A 232 23.16 24.85 -20.35
C LYS A 232 22.80 25.71 -19.14
N ILE A 233 21.85 25.24 -18.33
CA ILE A 233 21.30 25.97 -17.18
C ILE A 233 21.30 25.12 -15.92
N SER A 234 21.20 25.76 -14.77
CA SER A 234 20.91 25.09 -13.50
C SER A 234 19.45 24.67 -13.46
N ILE A 235 19.20 23.44 -13.01
CA ILE A 235 17.84 22.86 -12.93
C ILE A 235 17.50 22.63 -11.45
N ILE A 236 16.29 23.06 -11.07
CA ILE A 236 15.70 22.74 -9.77
C ILE A 236 14.52 21.78 -10.02
N PHE A 237 14.61 20.58 -9.50
CA PHE A 237 13.50 19.62 -9.56
C PHE A 237 12.47 19.92 -8.48
N ASP A 238 11.19 19.89 -8.87
CA ASP A 238 10.08 19.93 -7.91
C ASP A 238 10.11 18.66 -7.06
N LYS A 239 9.85 18.78 -5.76
CA LYS A 239 9.81 17.66 -4.81
C LYS A 239 8.82 16.53 -5.17
N ARG A 240 7.91 16.75 -6.11
CA ARG A 240 6.98 15.75 -6.61
C ARG A 240 7.58 14.82 -7.66
N ILE A 241 8.75 15.14 -8.19
CA ILE A 241 9.44 14.40 -9.26
C ILE A 241 10.89 14.05 -8.90
N SER A 242 11.31 14.34 -7.67
CA SER A 242 12.66 14.06 -7.14
C SER A 242 12.67 12.83 -6.27
#